data_36672e8368b3925b6e29737096b137f8
#
_entry.id   36672e8368b3925b6e29737096b137f8
#
_cell.length_a   1.000
_cell.length_b   1.000
_cell.length_c   1.000
_cell.angle_alpha   90.00
_cell.angle_beta   90.00
_cell.angle_gamma   90.00
#
_symmetry.space_group_name_H-M   'P 1'
#
loop_
_entity.id
_entity.type
_entity.pdbx_description
1 polymer ?
#
loop_
_entity_poly.entity_id
_entity_poly.type
_entity_poly.pdbx_seq_one_letter_code
_entity_poly.pdbx_strand_id
1 'polypeptide(L)'
;MTLIHHIAIIGSDYEKSKHFYVDLLGFKVIRENYRKERDDYKIDLACGPQEIELFIIKNAPVRVNYPEALGLRHLAFKVESVDDTVKELNGKGIETEPVRLDDYTGKRMTFFHDPDGLPLEIHE
;
A
#
# COMPACT_ATOMS: atom_id res chain seq x y z
N MET A 1 6.45 16.91 16.35
CA MET A 1 6.33 15.89 15.29
C MET A 1 6.36 16.58 13.94
N THR A 2 7.29 16.26 13.10
CA THR A 2 7.55 17.01 11.86
C THR A 2 7.38 16.17 10.58
N LEU A 3 7.63 14.87 10.65
CA LEU A 3 7.55 13.97 9.50
C LEU A 3 7.04 12.60 9.93
N ILE A 4 6.39 11.92 9.00
CA ILE A 4 6.13 10.49 9.14
C ILE A 4 7.43 9.75 8.81
N HIS A 5 7.92 8.92 9.72
CA HIS A 5 9.11 8.10 9.47
C HIS A 5 8.76 6.85 8.66
N HIS A 6 7.77 6.12 9.11
CA HIS A 6 7.31 4.92 8.42
C HIS A 6 5.84 4.63 8.70
N ILE A 7 5.28 3.77 7.87
CA ILE A 7 3.95 3.19 8.03
C ILE A 7 4.12 1.68 7.99
N ALA A 8 3.54 0.97 8.95
CA ALA A 8 3.60 -0.48 9.02
C ALA A 8 2.33 -1.10 8.43
N ILE A 9 2.52 -2.06 7.53
CA ILE A 9 1.45 -2.79 6.84
C ILE A 9 1.64 -4.27 7.11
N ILE A 10 0.56 -4.98 7.43
CA ILE A 10 0.57 -6.42 7.61
C ILE A 10 0.04 -7.08 6.35
N GLY A 11 0.83 -7.99 5.78
CA GLY A 11 0.43 -8.86 4.68
C GLY A 11 0.40 -10.31 5.14
N SER A 12 -0.42 -11.13 4.48
CA SER A 12 -0.60 -12.54 4.83
C SER A 12 0.33 -13.49 4.09
N ASP A 13 0.83 -13.08 2.92
CA ASP A 13 1.58 -13.94 2.00
C ASP A 13 2.83 -13.21 1.52
N TYR A 14 4.00 -13.80 1.80
CA TYR A 14 5.31 -13.22 1.45
C TYR A 14 5.44 -12.95 -0.05
N GLU A 15 5.16 -13.94 -0.88
CA GLU A 15 5.34 -13.83 -2.32
C GLU A 15 4.38 -12.81 -2.94
N LYS A 16 3.11 -12.87 -2.59
CA LYS A 16 2.09 -11.97 -3.13
C LYS A 16 2.32 -10.52 -2.71
N SER A 17 2.59 -10.28 -1.42
CA SER A 17 2.77 -8.93 -0.91
C SER A 17 4.07 -8.31 -1.41
N LYS A 18 5.16 -9.07 -1.42
CA LYS A 18 6.44 -8.58 -1.95
C LYS A 18 6.35 -8.29 -3.45
N HIS A 19 5.73 -9.18 -4.22
CA HIS A 19 5.50 -8.95 -5.65
C HIS A 19 4.70 -7.66 -5.88
N PHE A 20 3.65 -7.46 -5.10
CA PHE A 20 2.81 -6.27 -5.24
C PHE A 20 3.58 -4.99 -4.94
N TYR A 21 4.16 -4.87 -3.76
CA TYR A 21 4.81 -3.62 -3.34
C TYR A 21 6.14 -3.36 -4.04
N VAL A 22 6.93 -4.39 -4.30
CA VAL A 22 8.27 -4.24 -4.91
C VAL A 22 8.21 -4.29 -6.43
N ASP A 23 7.63 -5.34 -7.00
CA ASP A 23 7.67 -5.53 -8.45
C ASP A 23 6.63 -4.67 -9.17
N LEU A 24 5.40 -4.61 -8.65
CA LEU A 24 4.32 -3.87 -9.31
C LEU A 24 4.32 -2.38 -8.96
N LEU A 25 4.43 -2.02 -7.69
CA LEU A 25 4.45 -0.62 -7.27
C LEU A 25 5.83 0.03 -7.35
N GLY A 26 6.90 -0.78 -7.44
CA GLY A 26 8.25 -0.30 -7.66
C GLY A 26 8.98 0.23 -6.42
N PHE A 27 8.52 -0.07 -5.21
CA PHE A 27 9.24 0.30 -4.00
C PHE A 27 10.51 -0.53 -3.84
N LYS A 28 11.60 0.11 -3.44
CA LYS A 28 12.89 -0.55 -3.26
C LYS A 28 13.02 -1.14 -1.87
N VAL A 29 13.52 -2.37 -1.79
CA VAL A 29 13.85 -3.00 -0.51
C VAL A 29 15.09 -2.32 0.09
N ILE A 30 14.96 -1.80 1.30
CA ILE A 30 16.07 -1.25 2.09
C ILE A 30 16.76 -2.38 2.85
N ARG A 31 15.95 -3.21 3.54
CA ARG A 31 16.41 -4.37 4.28
C ARG A 31 15.27 -5.36 4.46
N GLU A 32 15.62 -6.61 4.66
CA GLU A 32 14.65 -7.68 4.90
C GLU A 32 15.17 -8.59 6.00
N ASN A 33 14.33 -8.88 6.98
CA ASN A 33 14.68 -9.73 8.10
C ASN A 33 13.60 -10.78 8.37
N TYR A 34 14.03 -12.03 8.53
CA TYR A 34 13.18 -13.06 9.12
C TYR A 34 13.32 -12.98 10.64
N ARG A 35 12.20 -12.83 11.33
CA ARG A 35 12.19 -12.76 12.80
C ARG A 35 11.83 -14.12 13.39
N LYS A 36 12.85 -14.88 13.76
CA LYS A 36 12.72 -16.27 14.17
C LYS A 36 11.77 -16.48 15.36
N GLU A 37 11.83 -15.60 16.35
CA GLU A 37 10.98 -15.72 17.55
C GLU A 37 9.50 -15.52 17.25
N ARG A 38 9.17 -14.83 16.18
CA ARG A 38 7.80 -14.53 15.74
C ARG A 38 7.38 -15.36 14.54
N ASP A 39 8.32 -16.04 13.90
CA ASP A 39 8.10 -16.73 12.63
C ASP A 39 7.43 -15.84 11.60
N ASP A 40 7.96 -14.65 11.42
CA ASP A 40 7.46 -13.69 10.43
C ASP A 40 8.61 -12.98 9.70
N TYR A 41 8.25 -12.24 8.65
CA TYR A 41 9.18 -11.37 7.93
C TYR A 41 8.87 -9.92 8.19
N LYS A 42 9.92 -9.09 8.22
CA LYS A 42 9.84 -7.64 8.21
C LYS A 42 10.65 -7.14 7.02
N ILE A 43 9.98 -6.54 6.07
CA ILE A 43 10.59 -6.01 4.84
C ILE A 43 10.43 -4.49 4.87
N ASP A 44 11.53 -3.77 4.93
CA ASP A 44 11.52 -2.31 4.93
C ASP A 44 11.71 -1.80 3.50
N LEU A 45 10.77 -0.99 3.05
CA LEU A 45 10.71 -0.45 1.70
C LEU A 45 10.88 1.06 1.71
N ALA A 46 11.62 1.59 0.74
CA ALA A 46 11.74 3.04 0.54
C ALA A 46 10.51 3.58 -0.19
N CYS A 47 9.91 4.62 0.37
CA CYS A 47 8.79 5.37 -0.23
C CYS A 47 9.13 6.86 -0.15
N GLY A 48 9.89 7.39 -1.12
CA GLY A 48 10.48 8.72 -1.00
C GLY A 48 11.34 8.82 0.27
N PRO A 49 11.15 9.87 1.09
CA PRO A 49 11.87 10.01 2.35
C PRO A 49 11.27 9.17 3.49
N GLN A 50 10.09 8.59 3.31
CA GLN A 50 9.45 7.71 4.28
C GLN A 50 9.77 6.24 3.99
N GLU A 51 9.44 5.38 4.94
CA GLU A 51 9.55 3.94 4.78
C GLU A 51 8.17 3.28 4.92
N ILE A 52 8.01 2.14 4.26
CA ILE A 52 6.91 1.21 4.50
C ILE A 52 7.53 -0.03 5.13
N GLU A 53 7.10 -0.37 6.33
CA GLU A 53 7.48 -1.62 6.98
C GLU A 53 6.42 -2.67 6.67
N LEU A 54 6.75 -3.60 5.80
CA LEU A 54 5.85 -4.67 5.40
C LEU A 54 6.12 -5.90 6.28
N PHE A 55 5.17 -6.20 7.15
CA PHE A 55 5.22 -7.39 8.01
C PHE A 55 4.41 -8.50 7.38
N ILE A 56 5.03 -9.67 7.21
CA ILE A 56 4.33 -10.86 6.72
C ILE A 56 4.02 -11.76 7.90
N ILE A 57 2.76 -11.76 8.31
CA ILE A 57 2.28 -12.47 9.50
C ILE A 57 1.25 -13.51 9.07
N LYS A 58 1.60 -14.77 9.22
CA LYS A 58 0.69 -15.89 8.92
C LYS A 58 -0.51 -15.84 9.87
N ASN A 59 -1.67 -16.15 9.34
CA ASN A 59 -2.92 -16.23 10.13
C ASN A 59 -3.34 -14.92 10.81
N ALA A 60 -2.85 -13.78 10.34
CA ALA A 60 -3.38 -12.49 10.79
C ALA A 60 -4.87 -12.38 10.47
N PRO A 61 -5.69 -11.78 11.35
CA PRO A 61 -7.10 -11.56 11.06
C PRO A 61 -7.30 -10.77 9.77
N VAL A 62 -8.32 -11.14 9.01
CA VAL A 62 -8.68 -10.43 7.78
C VAL A 62 -9.07 -8.98 8.11
N ARG A 63 -8.61 -8.04 7.29
CA ARG A 63 -8.96 -6.64 7.43
C ARG A 63 -10.47 -6.43 7.28
N VAL A 64 -11.06 -5.63 8.17
CA VAL A 64 -12.46 -5.23 8.11
C VAL A 64 -12.57 -3.89 7.40
N ASN A 65 -13.04 -3.90 6.14
CA ASN A 65 -13.28 -2.68 5.36
C ASN A 65 -14.72 -2.18 5.47
N TYR A 66 -15.68 -3.09 5.67
CA TYR A 66 -17.09 -2.75 5.74
C TYR A 66 -17.78 -3.56 6.85
N PRO A 67 -18.39 -2.90 7.85
CA PRO A 67 -18.27 -1.45 8.10
C PRO A 67 -16.83 -1.07 8.41
N GLU A 68 -16.47 0.18 8.15
CA GLU A 68 -15.11 0.66 8.39
C GLU A 68 -14.74 0.57 9.87
N ALA A 69 -13.62 -0.08 10.16
CA ALA A 69 -13.12 -0.24 11.53
C ALA A 69 -12.27 0.96 11.95
N LEU A 70 -12.10 1.14 13.24
CA LEU A 70 -11.21 2.15 13.79
C LEU A 70 -9.77 1.92 13.35
N GLY A 71 -9.00 3.00 13.23
CA GLY A 71 -7.59 2.98 12.87
C GLY A 71 -7.35 3.50 11.45
N LEU A 72 -6.29 3.05 10.83
CA LEU A 72 -5.91 3.47 9.49
C LEU A 72 -6.97 3.02 8.47
N ARG A 73 -7.61 3.98 7.80
CA ARG A 73 -8.63 3.71 6.79
C ARG A 73 -8.01 3.31 5.46
N HIS A 74 -7.05 4.09 4.99
CA HIS A 74 -6.31 3.84 3.75
C HIS A 74 -4.98 4.59 3.76
N LEU A 75 -4.15 4.31 2.78
CA LEU A 75 -2.88 4.99 2.55
C LEU A 75 -2.93 5.65 1.18
N ALA A 76 -2.64 6.96 1.12
CA ALA A 76 -2.66 7.71 -0.12
C ALA A 76 -1.26 8.08 -0.59
N PHE A 77 -1.00 7.88 -1.88
CA PHE A 77 0.23 8.27 -2.55
C PHE A 77 -0.04 9.47 -3.45
N LYS A 78 0.80 10.48 -3.37
CA LYS A 78 0.74 11.60 -4.31
C LYS A 78 1.39 11.21 -5.63
N VAL A 79 0.71 11.50 -6.73
CA VAL A 79 1.21 11.28 -8.10
C VAL A 79 1.03 12.55 -8.92
N GLU A 80 1.81 12.68 -10.01
CA GLU A 80 1.66 13.80 -10.92
C GLU A 80 0.40 13.70 -11.78
N SER A 81 0.10 12.50 -12.25
CA SER A 81 -1.07 12.23 -13.10
C SER A 81 -1.74 10.94 -12.63
N VAL A 82 -2.95 11.07 -12.12
CA VAL A 82 -3.77 9.92 -11.75
C VAL A 82 -4.11 9.08 -12.98
N ASP A 83 -4.45 9.72 -14.11
CA ASP A 83 -4.81 9.00 -15.34
C ASP A 83 -3.65 8.14 -15.86
N ASP A 84 -2.43 8.69 -15.88
CA ASP A 84 -1.25 7.93 -16.32
C ASP A 84 -0.92 6.80 -15.34
N THR A 85 -1.03 7.06 -14.07
CA THR A 85 -0.80 6.02 -13.04
C THR A 85 -1.82 4.90 -13.12
N VAL A 86 -3.09 5.21 -13.39
CA VAL A 86 -4.15 4.20 -13.61
C VAL A 86 -3.80 3.31 -14.80
N LYS A 87 -3.34 3.90 -15.92
CA LYS A 87 -2.92 3.11 -17.09
C LYS A 87 -1.77 2.17 -16.74
N GLU A 88 -0.79 2.66 -15.99
CA GLU A 88 0.35 1.84 -15.55
C GLU A 88 -0.11 0.69 -14.65
N LEU A 89 -0.92 0.98 -13.63
CA LEU A 89 -1.43 -0.03 -12.71
C LEU A 89 -2.28 -1.09 -13.44
N ASN A 90 -3.20 -0.65 -14.29
CA ASN A 90 -4.04 -1.56 -15.05
C ASN A 90 -3.21 -2.43 -16.02
N GLY A 91 -2.17 -1.85 -16.62
CA GLY A 91 -1.23 -2.59 -17.48
C GLY A 91 -0.46 -3.68 -16.73
N LYS A 92 -0.33 -3.55 -15.42
CA LYS A 92 0.30 -4.56 -14.55
C LYS A 92 -0.72 -5.51 -13.90
N GLY A 93 -1.99 -5.43 -14.29
CA GLY A 93 -3.04 -6.28 -13.78
C GLY A 93 -3.64 -5.83 -12.45
N ILE A 94 -3.36 -4.61 -12.01
CA ILE A 94 -3.97 -4.03 -10.80
C ILE A 94 -5.22 -3.28 -11.21
N GLU A 95 -6.38 -3.72 -10.70
CA GLU A 95 -7.64 -3.03 -10.93
C GLU A 95 -7.72 -1.76 -10.08
N THR A 96 -8.24 -0.70 -10.69
CA THR A 96 -8.51 0.57 -10.02
C THR A 96 -10.01 0.87 -10.09
N GLU A 97 -10.51 1.61 -9.10
CA GLU A 97 -11.85 2.17 -9.18
C GLU A 97 -11.90 3.26 -10.28
N PRO A 98 -13.09 3.69 -10.72
CA PRO A 98 -13.19 4.82 -11.63
C PRO A 98 -12.55 6.08 -11.04
N VAL A 99 -11.81 6.81 -11.86
CA VAL A 99 -11.21 8.09 -11.45
C VAL A 99 -12.32 9.08 -11.14
N ARG A 100 -12.18 9.81 -10.05
CA ARG A 100 -13.11 10.86 -9.63
C ARG A 100 -12.35 12.07 -9.08
N LEU A 101 -13.09 13.14 -8.86
CA LEU A 101 -12.53 14.34 -8.24
C LEU A 101 -12.79 14.28 -6.74
N ASP A 102 -11.79 14.69 -5.97
CA ASP A 102 -11.99 14.96 -4.54
C ASP A 102 -12.93 16.13 -4.39
N ASP A 103 -14.02 15.96 -3.64
CA ASP A 103 -15.07 16.96 -3.47
C ASP A 103 -14.57 18.26 -2.84
N TYR A 104 -13.48 18.21 -2.09
CA TYR A 104 -12.95 19.36 -1.32
C TYR A 104 -11.77 20.04 -1.98
N THR A 105 -10.95 19.30 -2.72
CA THR A 105 -9.74 19.82 -3.36
C THR A 105 -9.89 20.01 -4.86
N GLY A 106 -10.86 19.34 -5.49
CA GLY A 106 -11.04 19.31 -6.93
C GLY A 106 -9.96 18.53 -7.67
N LYS A 107 -9.09 17.84 -6.96
CA LYS A 107 -8.01 17.04 -7.54
C LYS A 107 -8.49 15.66 -7.93
N ARG A 108 -7.87 15.10 -8.96
CA ARG A 108 -8.17 13.74 -9.41
C ARG A 108 -7.61 12.72 -8.42
N MET A 109 -8.36 11.67 -8.18
CA MET A 109 -7.97 10.60 -7.28
C MET A 109 -8.69 9.30 -7.64
N THR A 110 -8.16 8.18 -7.20
CA THR A 110 -8.85 6.89 -7.24
C THR A 110 -8.25 5.92 -6.25
N PHE A 111 -8.93 4.80 -6.05
CA PHE A 111 -8.52 3.74 -5.13
C PHE A 111 -8.19 2.44 -5.87
N PHE A 112 -7.30 1.68 -5.28
CA PHE A 112 -7.01 0.30 -5.58
C PHE A 112 -6.71 -0.42 -4.26
N HIS A 113 -6.39 -1.71 -4.29
CA HIS A 113 -6.21 -2.49 -3.06
C HIS A 113 -4.96 -3.33 -3.15
N ASP A 114 -4.30 -3.52 -2.00
CA ASP A 114 -3.22 -4.50 -1.91
C ASP A 114 -3.78 -5.94 -1.88
N PRO A 115 -2.92 -6.98 -1.91
CA PRO A 115 -3.39 -8.36 -1.93
C PRO A 115 -4.27 -8.78 -0.75
N ASP A 116 -4.18 -8.07 0.37
CA ASP A 116 -4.96 -8.37 1.58
C ASP A 116 -6.13 -7.39 1.79
N GLY A 117 -6.42 -6.57 0.79
CA GLY A 117 -7.58 -5.68 0.78
C GLY A 117 -7.35 -4.33 1.47
N LEU A 118 -6.10 -3.95 1.80
CA LEU A 118 -5.83 -2.60 2.28
C LEU A 118 -6.14 -1.60 1.17
N PRO A 119 -7.06 -0.64 1.38
CA PRO A 119 -7.31 0.40 0.39
C PRO A 119 -6.09 1.31 0.23
N LEU A 120 -5.68 1.51 -1.00
CA LEU A 120 -4.62 2.42 -1.39
C LEU A 120 -5.19 3.47 -2.32
N GLU A 121 -4.77 4.71 -2.15
CA GLU A 121 -5.24 5.84 -2.96
C GLU A 121 -4.09 6.43 -3.75
N ILE A 122 -4.35 6.86 -4.97
CA ILE A 122 -3.48 7.77 -5.70
C ILE A 122 -4.20 9.10 -5.87
N HIS A 123 -3.50 10.19 -5.63
CA HIS A 123 -4.06 11.54 -5.55
C HIS A 123 -3.10 12.56 -6.18
N GLU A 124 -3.62 13.48 -7.00
CA GLU A 124 -2.86 14.62 -7.55
C GLU A 124 -2.64 15.74 -6.54
#